data_b5b4ec7e816d804eed84fc8ef069cbaa
#
_entry.id   b5b4ec7e816d804eed84fc8ef069cbaa
#
_cell.length_a   1.000
_cell.length_b   1.000
_cell.length_c   1.000
_cell.angle_alpha   90.00
_cell.angle_beta   90.00
_cell.angle_gamma   90.00
#
_symmetry.space_group_name_H-M   'P 1'
#
loop_
_entity.id
_entity.type
_entity.pdbx_description
1 polymer ?
#
loop_
_entity_poly.entity_id
_entity_poly.type
_entity_poly.pdbx_seq_one_letter_code
_entity_poly.pdbx_strand_id
1 'polypeptide(L)'
;MDTSAGDTIVLSSKLKSREAALRAGRVDVDDAAQLRALVDTSGALRAAGVPHALIGGIAVGVRSGVARATVGVDLAVHSTAEVEVLIATMRAAGFEHRGTFAHSINFRSDSGEPVQLAFDPAFDLPIRRASTVSVAAHAIPVVGTDDLIEMKERAAASPRRRASKALRDRADIALLRGDIPNEDEGW
;
A
#
# COMPACT_ATOMS: atom_id res chain seq x y z
N MET A 1 7.38 22.86 35.90
CA MET A 1 8.75 22.58 35.42
C MET A 1 8.63 21.57 34.31
N ASP A 2 9.00 21.99 33.24
CA ASP A 2 8.84 21.72 31.84
C ASP A 2 9.65 20.48 31.41
N THR A 3 9.01 19.44 30.90
CA THR A 3 9.64 18.26 30.31
C THR A 3 8.97 17.79 29.00
N SER A 4 8.24 18.69 28.33
CA SER A 4 7.51 18.35 27.09
C SER A 4 8.22 18.70 25.77
N ALA A 5 9.43 19.27 25.80
CA ALA A 5 10.12 19.74 24.60
C ALA A 5 11.12 18.73 23.98
N GLY A 6 11.46 17.66 24.70
CA GLY A 6 12.46 16.69 24.26
C GLY A 6 11.95 15.71 23.19
N ASP A 7 10.73 15.24 23.35
CA ASP A 7 10.20 14.12 22.56
C ASP A 7 9.85 14.50 21.11
N THR A 8 9.38 15.72 20.90
CA THR A 8 9.05 16.23 19.56
C THR A 8 10.27 16.37 18.64
N ILE A 9 11.45 16.68 19.22
CA ILE A 9 12.69 16.89 18.46
C ILE A 9 13.29 15.56 17.99
N VAL A 10 13.20 14.50 18.76
CA VAL A 10 13.74 13.18 18.42
C VAL A 10 12.94 12.52 17.31
N LEU A 11 11.60 12.57 17.36
CA LEU A 11 10.71 12.08 16.30
C LEU A 11 10.93 12.84 14.97
N SER A 12 11.07 14.15 15.03
CA SER A 12 11.34 14.99 13.85
C SER A 12 12.70 14.70 13.22
N SER A 13 13.73 14.40 14.01
CA SER A 13 15.07 14.08 13.49
C SER A 13 15.13 12.70 12.86
N LYS A 14 14.48 11.67 13.43
CA LYS A 14 14.38 10.31 12.87
C LYS A 14 13.56 10.30 11.58
N LEU A 15 12.43 11.03 11.51
CA LEU A 15 11.66 11.21 10.27
C LEU A 15 12.48 11.89 9.18
N LYS A 16 13.20 12.96 9.50
CA LYS A 16 14.11 13.65 8.56
C LYS A 16 15.28 12.78 8.12
N SER A 17 15.81 11.94 8.99
CA SER A 17 16.89 10.99 8.65
C SER A 17 16.38 9.88 7.72
N ARG A 18 15.14 9.42 7.88
CA ARG A 18 14.50 8.44 6.99
C ARG A 18 14.13 9.05 5.63
N GLU A 19 13.59 10.27 5.61
CA GLU A 19 13.40 11.01 4.36
C GLU A 19 14.74 11.28 3.65
N ALA A 20 15.80 11.56 4.40
CA ALA A 20 17.13 11.75 3.84
C ALA A 20 17.71 10.43 3.30
N ALA A 21 17.46 9.28 3.95
CA ALA A 21 17.87 7.95 3.45
C ALA A 21 17.11 7.54 2.19
N LEU A 22 15.81 7.84 2.10
CA LEU A 22 15.00 7.67 0.89
C LEU A 22 15.47 8.60 -0.25
N ARG A 23 15.82 9.85 0.06
CA ARG A 23 16.40 10.81 -0.90
C ARG A 23 17.83 10.46 -1.32
N ALA A 24 18.59 9.77 -0.48
CA ALA A 24 19.97 9.37 -0.74
C ALA A 24 20.11 8.05 -1.51
N GLY A 25 19.00 7.45 -2.00
CA GLY A 25 19.03 6.23 -2.79
C GLY A 25 19.45 4.97 -2.02
N ARG A 26 19.39 4.99 -0.68
CA ARG A 26 19.59 3.82 0.18
C ARG A 26 18.27 3.09 0.43
N VAL A 27 17.62 2.69 -0.63
CA VAL A 27 16.50 1.74 -0.57
C VAL A 27 17.12 0.36 -0.76
N ASP A 28 16.78 -0.60 0.10
CA ASP A 28 17.13 -2.00 -0.12
C ASP A 28 16.67 -2.42 -1.51
N VAL A 29 17.39 -3.34 -2.15
CA VAL A 29 17.12 -3.74 -3.55
C VAL A 29 15.67 -4.23 -3.70
N ASP A 30 15.16 -4.95 -2.71
CA ASP A 30 13.77 -5.43 -2.68
C ASP A 30 12.77 -4.27 -2.57
N ASP A 31 13.02 -3.29 -1.73
CA ASP A 31 12.19 -2.08 -1.61
C ASP A 31 12.18 -1.25 -2.91
N ALA A 32 13.31 -1.20 -3.62
CA ALA A 32 13.41 -0.48 -4.90
C ALA A 32 12.60 -1.16 -6.01
N ALA A 33 12.61 -2.49 -6.09
CA ALA A 33 11.86 -3.26 -7.06
C ALA A 33 10.35 -3.11 -6.82
N GLN A 34 9.92 -3.23 -5.56
CA GLN A 34 8.52 -3.06 -5.16
C GLN A 34 8.03 -1.64 -5.42
N LEU A 35 8.84 -0.62 -5.10
CA LEU A 35 8.53 0.77 -5.40
C LEU A 35 8.38 1.01 -6.90
N ARG A 36 9.27 0.46 -7.72
CA ARG A 36 9.17 0.55 -9.18
C ARG A 36 7.88 -0.10 -9.66
N ALA A 37 7.57 -1.31 -9.21
CA ALA A 37 6.32 -2.00 -9.57
C ALA A 37 5.08 -1.18 -9.21
N LEU A 38 5.07 -0.50 -8.05
CA LEU A 38 4.00 0.41 -7.64
C LEU A 38 3.87 1.61 -8.59
N VAL A 39 4.98 2.27 -8.88
CA VAL A 39 5.00 3.47 -9.73
C VAL A 39 4.54 3.13 -11.15
N ASP A 40 5.08 2.06 -11.72
CA ASP A 40 4.77 1.61 -13.08
C ASP A 40 3.30 1.18 -13.19
N THR A 41 2.78 0.44 -12.20
CA THR A 41 1.37 0.04 -12.15
C THR A 41 0.45 1.25 -12.05
N SER A 42 0.69 2.16 -11.09
CA SER A 42 -0.13 3.36 -10.93
C SER A 42 -0.04 4.28 -12.14
N GLY A 43 1.14 4.39 -12.76
CA GLY A 43 1.35 5.13 -14.00
C GLY A 43 0.55 4.57 -15.18
N ALA A 44 0.59 3.26 -15.38
CA ALA A 44 -0.14 2.57 -16.44
C ALA A 44 -1.67 2.74 -16.29
N LEU A 45 -2.19 2.52 -15.08
CA LEU A 45 -3.62 2.69 -14.80
C LEU A 45 -4.08 4.14 -15.01
N ARG A 46 -3.26 5.11 -14.57
CA ARG A 46 -3.53 6.54 -14.79
C ARG A 46 -3.55 6.90 -16.27
N ALA A 47 -2.58 6.42 -17.05
CA ALA A 47 -2.51 6.66 -18.48
C ALA A 47 -3.71 6.06 -19.23
N ALA A 48 -4.24 4.93 -18.75
CA ALA A 48 -5.45 4.29 -19.27
C ALA A 48 -6.76 4.92 -18.75
N GLY A 49 -6.70 5.96 -17.91
CA GLY A 49 -7.87 6.59 -17.32
C GLY A 49 -8.62 5.72 -16.31
N VAL A 50 -8.00 4.69 -15.76
CA VAL A 50 -8.59 3.78 -14.79
C VAL A 50 -8.48 4.36 -13.38
N PRO A 51 -9.60 4.69 -12.71
CA PRO A 51 -9.57 5.14 -11.31
C PRO A 51 -9.06 4.01 -10.41
N HIS A 52 -8.07 4.35 -9.58
CA HIS A 52 -7.40 3.38 -8.71
C HIS A 52 -6.83 4.03 -7.46
N ALA A 53 -6.52 3.23 -6.46
CA ALA A 53 -5.80 3.68 -5.27
C ALA A 53 -4.97 2.53 -4.66
N LEU A 54 -3.85 2.87 -4.05
CA LEU A 54 -3.03 1.97 -3.28
C LEU A 54 -3.76 1.49 -2.02
N ILE A 55 -3.73 0.18 -1.80
CA ILE A 55 -4.30 -0.52 -0.64
C ILE A 55 -3.24 -1.46 -0.04
N GLY A 56 -3.63 -2.36 0.83
CA GLY A 56 -2.74 -3.41 1.35
C GLY A 56 -1.65 -2.91 2.28
N GLY A 57 -0.55 -3.67 2.37
CA GLY A 57 0.51 -3.42 3.35
C GLY A 57 1.29 -2.14 3.11
N ILE A 58 1.55 -1.75 1.85
CA ILE A 58 2.25 -0.51 1.55
C ILE A 58 1.40 0.70 1.96
N ALA A 59 0.08 0.67 1.68
CA ALA A 59 -0.83 1.74 2.10
C ALA A 59 -0.88 1.89 3.62
N VAL A 60 -0.86 0.77 4.37
CA VAL A 60 -0.74 0.79 5.84
C VAL A 60 0.55 1.48 6.26
N GLY A 61 1.69 1.13 5.68
CA GLY A 61 2.97 1.78 5.97
C GLY A 61 2.96 3.28 5.69
N VAL A 62 2.36 3.69 4.56
CA VAL A 62 2.23 5.11 4.18
C VAL A 62 1.35 5.87 5.18
N ARG A 63 0.24 5.29 5.63
CA ARG A 63 -0.73 5.95 6.53
C ARG A 63 -0.32 5.95 7.99
N SER A 64 0.30 4.88 8.48
CA SER A 64 0.77 4.79 9.86
C SER A 64 2.14 5.43 10.09
N GLY A 65 2.92 5.67 9.03
CA GLY A 65 4.31 6.11 9.13
C GLY A 65 5.27 5.02 9.61
N VAL A 66 4.79 3.77 9.77
CA VAL A 66 5.59 2.63 10.22
C VAL A 66 5.95 1.76 9.02
N ALA A 67 7.23 1.51 8.80
CA ALA A 67 7.67 0.61 7.73
C ALA A 67 7.14 -0.80 8.00
N ARG A 68 6.54 -1.40 6.98
CA ARG A 68 5.94 -2.71 7.07
C ARG A 68 6.45 -3.59 5.93
N ALA A 69 6.99 -4.75 6.30
CA ALA A 69 7.34 -5.76 5.31
C ALA A 69 6.07 -6.30 4.62
N THR A 70 6.02 -6.22 3.31
CA THR A 70 4.93 -6.73 2.48
C THR A 70 5.49 -7.44 1.26
N VAL A 71 4.76 -8.44 0.74
CA VAL A 71 5.26 -9.33 -0.31
C VAL A 71 5.00 -8.77 -1.71
N GLY A 72 4.18 -7.73 -1.85
CA GLY A 72 3.80 -7.22 -3.17
C GLY A 72 3.05 -5.91 -3.12
N VAL A 73 2.59 -5.49 -4.28
CA VAL A 73 1.84 -4.26 -4.50
C VAL A 73 0.37 -4.59 -4.67
N ASP A 74 -0.49 -3.99 -3.85
CA ASP A 74 -1.94 -4.15 -3.92
C ASP A 74 -2.59 -2.82 -4.30
N LEU A 75 -3.30 -2.76 -5.42
CA LEU A 75 -4.12 -1.60 -5.81
C LEU A 75 -5.58 -2.01 -5.94
N ALA A 76 -6.48 -1.17 -5.43
CA ALA A 76 -7.89 -1.22 -5.78
C ALA A 76 -8.09 -0.48 -7.10
N VAL A 77 -8.90 -1.03 -8.00
CA VAL A 77 -9.38 -0.39 -9.22
C VAL A 77 -10.91 -0.32 -9.18
N HIS A 78 -11.48 0.71 -9.80
CA HIS A 78 -12.93 0.91 -9.81
C HIS A 78 -13.64 -0.31 -10.42
N SER A 79 -14.76 -0.74 -9.84
CA SER A 79 -15.45 -1.98 -10.21
C SER A 79 -16.00 -2.00 -11.64
N THR A 80 -16.14 -0.84 -12.27
CA THR A 80 -16.56 -0.72 -13.67
C THR A 80 -15.41 -0.90 -14.68
N ALA A 81 -14.17 -1.07 -14.21
CA ALA A 81 -13.05 -1.33 -15.10
C ALA A 81 -13.14 -2.76 -15.68
N GLU A 82 -13.11 -2.84 -17.00
CA GLU A 82 -13.18 -4.13 -17.69
C GLU A 82 -11.89 -4.93 -17.50
N VAL A 83 -12.04 -6.21 -17.17
CA VAL A 83 -10.91 -7.12 -16.87
C VAL A 83 -9.93 -7.19 -18.04
N GLU A 84 -10.43 -7.27 -19.26
CA GLU A 84 -9.65 -7.34 -20.50
C GLU A 84 -8.83 -6.07 -20.72
N VAL A 85 -9.39 -4.90 -20.41
CA VAL A 85 -8.70 -3.59 -20.47
C VAL A 85 -7.59 -3.53 -19.43
N LEU A 86 -7.86 -3.99 -18.20
CA LEU A 86 -6.85 -4.05 -17.14
C LEU A 86 -5.68 -4.96 -17.54
N ILE A 87 -5.97 -6.15 -18.08
CA ILE A 87 -4.93 -7.09 -18.52
C ILE A 87 -4.12 -6.50 -19.67
N ALA A 88 -4.77 -5.89 -20.67
CA ALA A 88 -4.08 -5.26 -21.80
C ALA A 88 -3.19 -4.10 -21.34
N THR A 89 -3.71 -3.23 -20.46
CA THR A 89 -2.97 -2.11 -19.88
C THR A 89 -1.71 -2.57 -19.15
N MET A 90 -1.85 -3.55 -18.27
CA MET A 90 -0.73 -4.07 -17.48
C MET A 90 0.31 -4.79 -18.36
N ARG A 91 -0.12 -5.55 -19.36
CA ARG A 91 0.80 -6.20 -20.32
C ARG A 91 1.57 -5.17 -21.13
N ALA A 92 0.92 -4.11 -21.60
CA ALA A 92 1.58 -3.02 -22.33
C ALA A 92 2.62 -2.30 -21.46
N ALA A 93 2.44 -2.29 -20.14
CA ALA A 93 3.40 -1.76 -19.18
C ALA A 93 4.48 -2.77 -18.73
N GLY A 94 4.56 -3.96 -19.37
CA GLY A 94 5.61 -4.96 -19.13
C GLY A 94 5.28 -5.97 -18.01
N PHE A 95 4.04 -6.01 -17.49
CA PHE A 95 3.68 -6.97 -16.46
C PHE A 95 3.18 -8.29 -17.05
N GLU A 96 3.64 -9.39 -16.47
CA GLU A 96 3.16 -10.74 -16.80
C GLU A 96 1.83 -11.02 -16.07
N HIS A 97 0.77 -11.38 -16.80
CA HIS A 97 -0.49 -11.82 -16.22
C HIS A 97 -0.35 -13.22 -15.60
N ARG A 98 -0.69 -13.36 -14.31
CA ARG A 98 -0.53 -14.61 -13.55
C ARG A 98 -1.84 -15.31 -13.23
N GLY A 99 -2.97 -14.62 -13.37
CA GLY A 99 -4.29 -15.20 -13.17
C GLY A 99 -5.37 -14.18 -12.84
N THR A 100 -6.59 -14.54 -13.18
CA THR A 100 -7.81 -13.77 -12.90
C THR A 100 -8.69 -14.56 -11.94
N PHE A 101 -9.19 -13.88 -10.91
CA PHE A 101 -10.04 -14.42 -9.86
C PHE A 101 -11.34 -13.59 -9.79
N ALA A 102 -12.29 -14.02 -8.98
CA ALA A 102 -13.59 -13.37 -8.88
C ALA A 102 -13.53 -11.87 -8.59
N HIS A 103 -12.55 -11.41 -7.80
CA HIS A 103 -12.41 -10.02 -7.37
C HIS A 103 -10.96 -9.49 -7.49
N SER A 104 -10.11 -10.15 -8.25
CA SER A 104 -8.73 -9.70 -8.44
C SER A 104 -8.07 -10.27 -9.67
N ILE A 105 -7.08 -9.54 -10.17
CA ILE A 105 -6.15 -9.99 -11.21
C ILE A 105 -4.75 -9.89 -10.64
N ASN A 106 -3.97 -10.94 -10.81
CA ASN A 106 -2.59 -11.01 -10.36
C ASN A 106 -1.62 -10.87 -11.52
N PHE A 107 -0.59 -10.10 -11.29
CA PHE A 107 0.49 -9.86 -12.22
C PHE A 107 1.85 -10.06 -11.54
N ARG A 108 2.89 -10.06 -12.36
CA ARG A 108 4.26 -10.01 -11.92
C ARG A 108 5.03 -8.98 -12.75
N SER A 109 5.80 -8.13 -12.09
CA SER A 109 6.68 -7.19 -12.79
C SER A 109 7.87 -7.93 -13.43
N ASP A 110 8.63 -7.25 -14.25
CA ASP A 110 9.89 -7.74 -14.84
C ASP A 110 10.94 -8.09 -13.78
N SER A 111 10.95 -7.37 -12.65
CA SER A 111 11.80 -7.66 -11.49
C SER A 111 11.27 -8.80 -10.60
N GLY A 112 10.13 -9.39 -10.95
CA GLY A 112 9.55 -10.52 -10.23
C GLY A 112 8.60 -10.12 -9.09
N GLU A 113 8.30 -8.82 -8.89
CA GLU A 113 7.41 -8.36 -7.82
C GLU A 113 5.95 -8.74 -8.09
N PRO A 114 5.24 -9.33 -7.11
CA PRO A 114 3.81 -9.57 -7.23
C PRO A 114 3.02 -8.27 -7.23
N VAL A 115 2.08 -8.16 -8.15
CA VAL A 115 1.12 -7.05 -8.21
C VAL A 115 -0.29 -7.61 -8.28
N GLN A 116 -1.18 -7.11 -7.43
CA GLN A 116 -2.60 -7.46 -7.44
C GLN A 116 -3.44 -6.22 -7.72
N LEU A 117 -4.32 -6.32 -8.70
CA LEU A 117 -5.43 -5.39 -8.91
C LEU A 117 -6.69 -6.01 -8.33
N ALA A 118 -7.27 -5.38 -7.31
CA ALA A 118 -8.51 -5.80 -6.69
C ALA A 118 -9.67 -4.94 -7.21
N PHE A 119 -10.74 -5.57 -7.66
CA PHE A 119 -11.94 -4.91 -8.15
C PHE A 119 -13.16 -5.46 -7.43
N ASP A 120 -13.67 -4.67 -6.51
CA ASP A 120 -14.88 -4.96 -5.74
C ASP A 120 -15.67 -3.65 -5.61
N PRO A 121 -17.00 -3.63 -5.85
CA PRO A 121 -17.80 -2.41 -5.68
C PRO A 121 -17.62 -1.72 -4.33
N ALA A 122 -17.26 -2.47 -3.29
CA ALA A 122 -16.92 -1.92 -1.98
C ALA A 122 -15.70 -1.00 -1.97
N PHE A 123 -14.85 -1.05 -3.00
CA PHE A 123 -13.68 -0.20 -3.12
C PHE A 123 -13.95 1.11 -3.87
N ASP A 124 -15.08 1.24 -4.57
CA ASP A 124 -15.37 2.39 -5.43
C ASP A 124 -15.42 3.70 -4.62
N LEU A 125 -16.03 3.69 -3.44
CA LEU A 125 -16.07 4.87 -2.58
C LEU A 125 -14.71 5.18 -1.95
N PRO A 126 -13.96 4.23 -1.37
CA PRO A 126 -12.58 4.41 -0.97
C PRO A 126 -11.67 4.97 -2.06
N ILE A 127 -11.78 4.51 -3.31
CA ILE A 127 -11.01 5.03 -4.44
C ILE A 127 -11.35 6.51 -4.70
N ARG A 128 -12.63 6.88 -4.70
CA ARG A 128 -13.05 8.28 -4.90
C ARG A 128 -12.57 9.21 -3.78
N ARG A 129 -12.43 8.70 -2.55
CA ARG A 129 -11.95 9.46 -1.37
C ARG A 129 -10.43 9.41 -1.19
N ALA A 130 -9.73 8.63 -2.03
CA ALA A 130 -8.29 8.49 -1.93
C ALA A 130 -7.59 9.84 -2.08
N SER A 131 -6.59 10.09 -1.27
CA SER A 131 -5.74 11.27 -1.38
C SER A 131 -4.40 10.93 -2.01
N THR A 132 -3.89 11.84 -2.82
CA THR A 132 -2.56 11.68 -3.42
C THR A 132 -1.47 11.91 -2.40
N VAL A 133 -0.57 10.97 -2.28
CA VAL A 133 0.60 11.01 -1.39
C VAL A 133 1.87 10.92 -2.24
N SER A 134 2.91 11.65 -1.87
CA SER A 134 4.23 11.52 -2.50
C SER A 134 4.93 10.28 -1.94
N VAL A 135 5.12 9.27 -2.77
CA VAL A 135 5.88 8.05 -2.47
C VAL A 135 7.13 8.05 -3.35
N ALA A 136 8.30 8.25 -2.76
CA ALA A 136 9.58 8.41 -3.47
C ALA A 136 9.49 9.38 -4.67
N ALA A 137 8.94 10.58 -4.43
CA ALA A 137 8.72 11.64 -5.42
C ALA A 137 7.65 11.35 -6.49
N HIS A 138 6.95 10.21 -6.42
CA HIS A 138 5.83 9.89 -7.31
C HIS A 138 4.49 10.16 -6.62
N ALA A 139 3.56 10.78 -7.35
CA ALA A 139 2.21 11.08 -6.86
C ALA A 139 1.34 9.81 -6.99
N ILE A 140 1.06 9.15 -5.87
CA ILE A 140 0.30 7.90 -5.79
C ILE A 140 -1.02 8.16 -5.05
N PRO A 141 -2.19 7.81 -5.61
CA PRO A 141 -3.44 7.83 -4.86
C PRO A 141 -3.44 6.71 -3.82
N VAL A 142 -3.71 7.04 -2.56
CA VAL A 142 -3.70 6.09 -1.43
C VAL A 142 -5.02 6.19 -0.69
N VAL A 143 -5.66 5.05 -0.43
CA VAL A 143 -6.90 4.96 0.34
C VAL A 143 -6.71 5.57 1.74
N GLY A 144 -7.74 6.25 2.25
CA GLY A 144 -7.73 6.89 3.56
C GLY A 144 -7.60 5.89 4.71
N THR A 145 -7.15 6.37 5.88
CA THR A 145 -6.92 5.53 7.07
C THR A 145 -8.18 4.78 7.50
N ASP A 146 -9.32 5.47 7.58
CA ASP A 146 -10.58 4.86 8.03
C ASP A 146 -11.07 3.78 7.04
N ASP A 147 -10.96 4.06 5.73
CA ASP A 147 -11.30 3.09 4.70
C ASP A 147 -10.38 1.85 4.74
N LEU A 148 -9.08 2.04 5.01
CA LEU A 148 -8.14 0.92 5.18
C LEU A 148 -8.48 0.07 6.40
N ILE A 149 -8.86 0.69 7.53
CA ILE A 149 -9.31 0.00 8.74
C ILE A 149 -10.53 -0.85 8.41
N GLU A 150 -11.56 -0.27 7.79
CA GLU A 150 -12.77 -1.00 7.40
C GLU A 150 -12.48 -2.18 6.47
N MET A 151 -11.61 -1.97 5.45
CA MET A 151 -11.18 -3.03 4.53
C MET A 151 -10.48 -4.17 5.28
N LYS A 152 -9.63 -3.85 6.25
CA LYS A 152 -8.89 -4.83 7.05
C LYS A 152 -9.81 -5.56 8.04
N GLU A 153 -10.75 -4.89 8.67
CA GLU A 153 -11.75 -5.50 9.55
C GLU A 153 -12.61 -6.51 8.79
N ARG A 154 -13.11 -6.11 7.60
CA ARG A 154 -13.88 -7.01 6.72
C ARG A 154 -13.05 -8.22 6.29
N ALA A 155 -11.78 -8.01 5.93
CA ALA A 155 -10.87 -9.10 5.56
C ALA A 155 -10.61 -10.06 6.74
N ALA A 156 -10.31 -9.53 7.93
CA ALA A 156 -10.02 -10.32 9.13
C ALA A 156 -11.23 -11.15 9.60
N ALA A 157 -12.45 -10.63 9.41
CA ALA A 157 -13.71 -11.31 9.76
C ALA A 157 -14.11 -12.41 8.76
N SER A 158 -13.49 -12.46 7.58
CA SER A 158 -13.85 -13.44 6.55
C SER A 158 -13.51 -14.88 6.99
N PRO A 159 -14.48 -15.83 6.98
CA PRO A 159 -14.23 -17.22 7.38
C PRO A 159 -13.26 -17.94 6.42
N ARG A 160 -13.06 -17.41 5.22
CA ARG A 160 -12.10 -17.96 4.24
C ARG A 160 -10.69 -17.39 4.41
N ARG A 161 -10.50 -16.42 5.33
CA ARG A 161 -9.20 -15.80 5.57
C ARG A 161 -8.29 -16.74 6.34
N ARG A 162 -7.08 -17.03 5.85
CA ARG A 162 -6.09 -17.80 6.62
C ARG A 162 -5.81 -17.10 7.96
N ALA A 163 -5.71 -17.86 9.05
CA ALA A 163 -5.46 -17.31 10.40
C ALA A 163 -4.26 -16.36 10.45
N SER A 164 -3.14 -16.72 9.82
CA SER A 164 -1.94 -15.88 9.76
C SER A 164 -2.17 -14.54 9.04
N LYS A 165 -3.03 -14.51 8.02
CA LYS A 165 -3.41 -13.27 7.33
C LYS A 165 -4.36 -12.43 8.18
N ALA A 166 -5.31 -13.07 8.88
CA ALA A 166 -6.23 -12.37 9.79
C ALA A 166 -5.47 -11.70 10.95
N LEU A 167 -4.44 -12.36 11.50
CA LEU A 167 -3.57 -11.76 12.53
C LEU A 167 -2.82 -10.54 11.99
N ARG A 168 -2.30 -10.61 10.77
CA ARG A 168 -1.66 -9.45 10.13
C ARG A 168 -2.63 -8.30 9.92
N ASP A 169 -3.85 -8.59 9.48
CA ASP A 169 -4.87 -7.55 9.29
C ASP A 169 -5.21 -6.86 10.62
N ARG A 170 -5.27 -7.59 11.74
CA ARG A 170 -5.46 -7.01 13.09
C ARG A 170 -4.27 -6.14 13.53
N ALA A 171 -3.04 -6.59 13.29
CA ALA A 171 -1.84 -5.80 13.55
C ALA A 171 -1.82 -4.52 12.70
N ASP A 172 -2.21 -4.60 11.44
CA ASP A 172 -2.33 -3.44 10.56
C ASP A 172 -3.37 -2.42 11.09
N ILE A 173 -4.51 -2.90 11.60
CA ILE A 173 -5.54 -2.06 12.21
C ILE A 173 -4.98 -1.34 13.44
N ALA A 174 -4.22 -2.04 14.29
CA ALA A 174 -3.58 -1.44 15.46
C ALA A 174 -2.62 -0.31 15.05
N LEU A 175 -1.74 -0.55 14.07
CA LEU A 175 -0.84 0.47 13.52
C LEU A 175 -1.60 1.69 12.96
N LEU A 176 -2.68 1.47 12.21
CA LEU A 176 -3.50 2.54 11.63
C LEU A 176 -4.24 3.36 12.70
N ARG A 177 -4.53 2.76 13.86
CA ARG A 177 -5.12 3.42 15.04
C ARG A 177 -4.09 4.13 15.93
N GLY A 178 -2.81 4.07 15.57
CA GLY A 178 -1.73 4.73 16.30
C GLY A 178 -1.10 3.89 17.42
N ASP A 179 -1.42 2.60 17.50
CA ASP A 179 -0.72 1.64 18.37
C ASP A 179 0.63 1.30 17.73
N ILE A 180 1.57 2.22 17.88
CA ILE A 180 2.91 2.13 17.29
C ILE A 180 3.84 1.58 18.35
N PRO A 181 4.56 0.47 18.09
CA PRO A 181 5.54 -0.08 19.02
C PRO A 181 6.55 1.00 19.45
N ASN A 182 6.67 1.21 20.74
CA ASN A 182 7.68 2.10 21.30
C ASN A 182 9.00 1.33 21.41
N GLU A 183 10.07 1.84 20.80
CA GLU A 183 11.41 1.23 20.86
C GLU A 183 11.95 1.16 22.32
N ASP A 184 11.40 1.97 23.23
CA ASP A 184 11.78 2.02 24.65
C ASP A 184 10.92 1.10 25.57
N GLU A 185 9.89 0.44 25.07
CA GLU A 185 9.18 -0.61 25.78
C GLU A 185 10.04 -1.86 25.76
N GLY A 186 10.84 -2.02 26.82
CA GLY A 186 11.90 -3.02 26.93
C GLY A 186 11.42 -4.44 26.64
N TRP A 187 12.29 -5.19 26.04
CA TRP A 187 12.24 -6.65 25.86
C TRP A 187 12.45 -7.35 27.20
#